data_afc32c030ab55f331aba1003a1e75710
#
_entry.id   afc32c030ab55f331aba1003a1e75710
#
_cell.length_a   1.000
_cell.length_b   1.000
_cell.length_c   1.000
_cell.angle_alpha   90.00
_cell.angle_beta   90.00
_cell.angle_gamma   90.00
#
_symmetry.space_group_name_H-M   'P 1'
#
loop_
_entity.id
_entity.type
_entity.pdbx_description
1 polymer ?
#
loop_
_entity_poly.entity_id
_entity_poly.type
_entity_poly.pdbx_seq_one_letter_code
_entity_poly.pdbx_strand_id
1 'polypeptide(L)'
;VVEPLAGEVTVYFYAILFARYPEVRPMFPQGMDAQRDRLLRALLRIVDLVDDPENLVRFCGHLGRDHRKFGTLAAHFPAVGECLLATLARFAGPAWTAEIAAAWTKAYGTVAQVMISAAEEDEAVRPAVWPATVVHRVSRGHGIAEITVRPHMPYAYAAGQYVSVETPWWPKRWRYYSVANAPREDGTLTFHVRAVAGGSVSGALVNRAVVGDVLQLGPPMGDMTLDAAAHHSELLLVAGGTGLAPIRALVEEVARRGGHRQVQLFLGARTGAELYGVDDMLRMAQRHHWLTIRGAVSDEYTPGFRGSLPEVLAEYGPWYQHDVFLSGPAQMVVSARETLTLSGTRPDRIHYDPFDTPVLSAL
;
A
#
# COMPACT_ATOMS: atom_id res chain seq x y z
N VAL A 1 -24.45 15.18 8.10
CA VAL A 1 -24.89 15.32 9.51
C VAL A 1 -23.84 14.71 10.45
N VAL A 2 -23.26 13.57 10.14
CA VAL A 2 -22.34 12.83 11.02
C VAL A 2 -20.86 13.22 10.80
N GLU A 3 -20.50 13.70 9.64
CA GLU A 3 -19.12 14.01 9.23
C GLU A 3 -18.40 15.04 10.16
N PRO A 4 -19.02 16.13 10.62
CA PRO A 4 -18.38 17.05 11.57
C PRO A 4 -18.07 16.42 12.94
N LEU A 5 -18.73 15.30 13.28
CA LEU A 5 -18.58 14.57 14.54
C LEU A 5 -17.79 13.26 14.39
N ALA A 6 -17.13 13.08 13.26
CA ALA A 6 -16.52 11.82 12.85
C ALA A 6 -15.58 11.20 13.91
N GLY A 7 -14.79 12.01 14.63
CA GLY A 7 -13.96 11.55 15.72
C GLY A 7 -14.76 10.95 16.88
N GLU A 8 -15.83 11.61 17.29
CA GLU A 8 -16.70 11.14 18.39
C GLU A 8 -17.47 9.87 17.99
N VAL A 9 -17.91 9.81 16.74
CA VAL A 9 -18.61 8.64 16.17
C VAL A 9 -17.76 7.38 16.29
N THR A 10 -16.51 7.44 15.87
CA THR A 10 -15.61 6.27 15.92
C THR A 10 -15.24 5.90 17.35
N VAL A 11 -15.06 6.88 18.25
CA VAL A 11 -14.82 6.62 19.68
C VAL A 11 -16.01 5.89 20.29
N TYR A 12 -17.24 6.38 20.06
CA TYR A 12 -18.46 5.75 20.58
C TYR A 12 -18.66 4.36 19.99
N PHE A 13 -18.48 4.19 18.68
CA PHE A 13 -18.58 2.88 18.04
C PHE A 13 -17.71 1.82 18.71
N TYR A 14 -16.42 2.09 18.90
CA TYR A 14 -15.53 1.12 19.56
C TYR A 14 -15.85 0.92 21.04
N ALA A 15 -16.33 1.97 21.73
CA ALA A 15 -16.74 1.84 23.12
C ALA A 15 -17.91 0.87 23.28
N ILE A 16 -18.97 1.01 22.47
CA ILE A 16 -20.11 0.09 22.54
C ILE A 16 -19.78 -1.30 22.01
N LEU A 17 -18.92 -1.42 20.98
CA LEU A 17 -18.49 -2.70 20.45
C LEU A 17 -17.76 -3.51 21.54
N PHE A 18 -16.80 -2.94 22.21
CA PHE A 18 -16.05 -3.62 23.26
C PHE A 18 -16.84 -3.84 24.55
N ALA A 19 -17.85 -3.01 24.81
CA ALA A 19 -18.75 -3.19 25.94
C ALA A 19 -19.75 -4.34 25.72
N ARG A 20 -20.28 -4.49 24.50
CA ARG A 20 -21.27 -5.52 24.16
C ARG A 20 -20.63 -6.85 23.79
N TYR A 21 -19.45 -6.79 23.13
CA TYR A 21 -18.72 -7.92 22.55
C TYR A 21 -17.25 -7.87 22.99
N PRO A 22 -16.96 -8.09 24.30
CA PRO A 22 -15.59 -7.97 24.83
C PRO A 22 -14.62 -8.99 24.21
N GLU A 23 -15.11 -10.09 23.68
CA GLU A 23 -14.33 -11.12 23.01
C GLU A 23 -13.63 -10.63 21.74
N VAL A 24 -14.11 -9.58 21.08
CA VAL A 24 -13.45 -9.03 19.90
C VAL A 24 -12.28 -8.07 20.25
N ARG A 25 -12.20 -7.60 21.50
CA ARG A 25 -11.15 -6.62 21.92
C ARG A 25 -9.72 -7.10 21.63
N PRO A 26 -9.35 -8.41 21.81
CA PRO A 26 -8.01 -8.92 21.50
C PRO A 26 -7.62 -8.86 20.02
N MET A 27 -8.58 -8.69 19.10
CA MET A 27 -8.32 -8.53 17.67
C MET A 27 -7.72 -7.16 17.32
N PHE A 28 -7.82 -6.18 18.23
CA PHE A 28 -7.43 -4.80 18.02
C PHE A 28 -6.15 -4.45 18.78
N PRO A 29 -5.35 -3.48 18.30
CA PRO A 29 -4.18 -2.98 19.02
C PRO A 29 -4.58 -2.29 20.32
N GLN A 30 -3.61 -2.11 21.25
CA GLN A 30 -3.88 -1.40 22.51
C GLN A 30 -4.25 0.07 22.26
N GLY A 31 -3.49 0.78 21.42
CA GLY A 31 -3.78 2.15 21.00
C GLY A 31 -4.72 2.18 19.80
N MET A 32 -5.85 2.88 19.92
CA MET A 32 -6.96 2.84 18.97
C MET A 32 -7.02 4.02 18.00
N ASP A 33 -6.18 5.05 18.15
CA ASP A 33 -6.32 6.29 17.37
C ASP A 33 -6.22 6.05 15.86
N ALA A 34 -5.15 5.36 15.43
CA ALA A 34 -4.99 5.00 14.02
C ALA A 34 -6.10 4.06 13.51
N GLN A 35 -6.68 3.23 14.38
CA GLN A 35 -7.76 2.32 14.02
C GLN A 35 -9.08 3.06 13.83
N ARG A 36 -9.34 4.09 14.64
CA ARG A 36 -10.52 4.96 14.49
C ARG A 36 -10.46 5.72 13.17
N ASP A 37 -9.31 6.29 12.84
CA ASP A 37 -9.11 6.99 11.58
C ASP A 37 -9.30 6.08 10.35
N ARG A 38 -8.83 4.82 10.43
CA ARG A 38 -9.03 3.83 9.38
C ARG A 38 -10.49 3.48 9.17
N LEU A 39 -11.22 3.21 10.24
CA LEU A 39 -12.65 2.92 10.16
C LEU A 39 -13.40 4.07 9.51
N LEU A 40 -13.15 5.30 9.95
CA LEU A 40 -13.81 6.48 9.39
C LEU A 40 -13.56 6.59 7.88
N ARG A 41 -12.29 6.46 7.46
CA ARG A 41 -11.94 6.56 6.04
C ARG A 41 -12.56 5.43 5.20
N ALA A 42 -12.59 4.21 5.74
CA ALA A 42 -13.23 3.09 5.06
C ALA A 42 -14.74 3.33 4.89
N LEU A 43 -15.42 3.83 5.92
CA LEU A 43 -16.85 4.15 5.84
C LEU A 43 -17.13 5.27 4.82
N LEU A 44 -16.36 6.35 4.85
CA LEU A 44 -16.49 7.44 3.87
C LEU A 44 -16.24 6.92 2.46
N ARG A 45 -15.21 6.09 2.25
CA ARG A 45 -14.92 5.51 0.94
C ARG A 45 -16.03 4.60 0.42
N ILE A 46 -16.67 3.82 1.30
CA ILE A 46 -17.83 3.00 0.94
C ILE A 46 -18.99 3.89 0.47
N VAL A 47 -19.23 5.00 1.17
CA VAL A 47 -20.27 5.97 0.80
C VAL A 47 -19.96 6.63 -0.54
N ASP A 48 -18.72 7.04 -0.77
CA ASP A 48 -18.29 7.63 -2.06
C ASP A 48 -18.44 6.67 -3.25
N LEU A 49 -18.38 5.37 -3.00
CA LEU A 49 -18.47 4.32 -4.02
C LEU A 49 -19.89 3.76 -4.20
N VAL A 50 -20.90 4.28 -3.50
CA VAL A 50 -22.26 3.71 -3.54
C VAL A 50 -22.86 3.72 -4.95
N ASP A 51 -22.52 4.71 -5.76
CA ASP A 51 -22.96 4.85 -7.14
C ASP A 51 -22.02 4.18 -8.16
N ASP A 52 -20.95 3.52 -7.69
CA ASP A 52 -19.97 2.79 -8.50
C ASP A 52 -19.83 1.34 -7.97
N PRO A 53 -20.77 0.45 -8.32
CA PRO A 53 -20.84 -0.90 -7.76
C PRO A 53 -19.59 -1.75 -8.05
N GLU A 54 -18.95 -1.57 -9.20
CA GLU A 54 -17.75 -2.33 -9.57
C GLU A 54 -16.58 -2.00 -8.62
N ASN A 55 -16.31 -0.71 -8.44
CA ASN A 55 -15.25 -0.27 -7.53
C ASN A 55 -15.61 -0.52 -6.06
N LEU A 56 -16.90 -0.46 -5.67
CA LEU A 56 -17.35 -0.82 -4.33
C LEU A 56 -17.07 -2.29 -4.03
N VAL A 57 -17.45 -3.21 -4.92
CA VAL A 57 -17.21 -4.65 -4.75
C VAL A 57 -15.72 -4.94 -4.71
N ARG A 58 -14.92 -4.31 -5.56
CA ARG A 58 -13.46 -4.44 -5.55
C ARG A 58 -12.87 -4.00 -4.22
N PHE A 59 -13.24 -2.82 -3.72
CA PHE A 59 -12.77 -2.26 -2.45
C PHE A 59 -13.18 -3.14 -1.25
N CYS A 60 -14.44 -3.52 -1.15
CA CYS A 60 -14.94 -4.38 -0.06
C CYS A 60 -14.32 -5.78 -0.12
N GLY A 61 -14.10 -6.33 -1.30
CA GLY A 61 -13.40 -7.60 -1.48
C GLY A 61 -11.96 -7.55 -0.98
N HIS A 62 -11.23 -6.47 -1.26
CA HIS A 62 -9.89 -6.24 -0.70
C HIS A 62 -9.94 -6.14 0.83
N LEU A 63 -10.90 -5.39 1.39
CA LEU A 63 -11.09 -5.30 2.84
C LEU A 63 -11.37 -6.68 3.47
N GLY A 64 -12.24 -7.48 2.86
CA GLY A 64 -12.58 -8.81 3.35
C GLY A 64 -11.35 -9.72 3.43
N ARG A 65 -10.59 -9.80 2.36
CA ARG A 65 -9.32 -10.56 2.32
C ARG A 65 -8.32 -10.08 3.37
N ASP A 66 -8.17 -8.76 3.50
CA ASP A 66 -7.20 -8.16 4.45
C ASP A 66 -7.62 -8.37 5.92
N HIS A 67 -8.92 -8.45 6.20
CA HIS A 67 -9.42 -8.71 7.56
C HIS A 67 -9.10 -10.11 8.09
N ARG A 68 -8.82 -11.08 7.21
CA ARG A 68 -8.44 -12.44 7.63
C ARG A 68 -7.20 -12.46 8.54
N LYS A 69 -6.23 -11.59 8.31
CA LYS A 69 -5.00 -11.50 9.13
C LYS A 69 -5.25 -11.09 10.59
N PHE A 70 -6.41 -10.49 10.87
CA PHE A 70 -6.84 -10.15 12.23
C PHE A 70 -7.63 -11.26 12.91
N GLY A 71 -7.90 -12.37 12.20
CA GLY A 71 -8.75 -13.47 12.67
C GLY A 71 -10.25 -13.13 12.58
N THR A 72 -10.64 -12.24 11.67
CA THR A 72 -12.05 -11.90 11.45
C THR A 72 -12.78 -13.07 10.82
N LEU A 73 -13.92 -13.44 11.41
CA LEU A 73 -14.81 -14.51 10.96
C LEU A 73 -16.17 -13.90 10.53
N ALA A 74 -16.91 -14.61 9.68
CA ALA A 74 -18.27 -14.23 9.29
C ALA A 74 -19.17 -13.93 10.51
N ALA A 75 -19.02 -14.66 11.60
CA ALA A 75 -19.77 -14.49 12.85
C ALA A 75 -19.53 -13.12 13.55
N HIS A 76 -18.47 -12.39 13.22
CA HIS A 76 -18.20 -11.08 13.82
C HIS A 76 -18.97 -9.93 13.14
N PHE A 77 -19.41 -10.10 11.88
CA PHE A 77 -20.08 -9.03 11.12
C PHE A 77 -21.42 -8.59 11.72
N PRO A 78 -22.29 -9.46 12.23
CA PRO A 78 -23.53 -9.03 12.89
C PRO A 78 -23.29 -8.09 14.08
N ALA A 79 -22.32 -8.41 14.95
CA ALA A 79 -21.97 -7.59 16.10
C ALA A 79 -21.46 -6.18 15.69
N VAL A 80 -20.61 -6.13 14.66
CA VAL A 80 -20.12 -4.86 14.09
C VAL A 80 -21.27 -4.06 13.49
N GLY A 81 -22.17 -4.69 12.73
CA GLY A 81 -23.32 -4.05 12.12
C GLY A 81 -24.29 -3.45 13.15
N GLU A 82 -24.63 -4.22 14.19
CA GLU A 82 -25.47 -3.75 15.29
C GLU A 82 -24.88 -2.50 15.93
N CYS A 83 -23.60 -2.53 16.29
CA CYS A 83 -22.92 -1.41 16.93
C CYS A 83 -22.77 -0.20 16.00
N LEU A 84 -22.52 -0.42 14.70
CA LEU A 84 -22.44 0.66 13.71
C LEU A 84 -23.78 1.35 13.54
N LEU A 85 -24.87 0.61 13.34
CA LEU A 85 -26.21 1.16 13.19
C LEU A 85 -26.66 1.91 14.45
N ALA A 86 -26.41 1.36 15.63
CA ALA A 86 -26.69 2.03 16.90
C ALA A 86 -25.92 3.34 17.06
N THR A 87 -24.66 3.36 16.60
CA THR A 87 -23.82 4.56 16.59
C THR A 87 -24.40 5.62 15.65
N LEU A 88 -24.70 5.24 14.41
CA LEU A 88 -25.25 6.17 13.42
C LEU A 88 -26.60 6.74 13.90
N ALA A 89 -27.47 5.91 14.46
CA ALA A 89 -28.76 6.34 15.03
C ALA A 89 -28.57 7.39 16.12
N ARG A 90 -27.62 7.17 17.04
CA ARG A 90 -27.33 8.11 18.13
C ARG A 90 -26.89 9.47 17.61
N PHE A 91 -25.97 9.52 16.66
CA PHE A 91 -25.38 10.77 16.16
C PHE A 91 -26.26 11.48 15.11
N ALA A 92 -27.10 10.75 14.39
CA ALA A 92 -28.08 11.33 13.48
C ALA A 92 -29.32 11.91 14.21
N GLY A 93 -29.60 11.44 15.42
CA GLY A 93 -30.70 11.92 16.22
C GLY A 93 -32.03 11.88 15.48
N PRO A 94 -32.80 12.99 15.43
CA PRO A 94 -34.13 13.04 14.77
C PRO A 94 -34.05 12.74 13.25
N ALA A 95 -32.90 12.87 12.61
CA ALA A 95 -32.74 12.53 11.21
C ALA A 95 -32.69 11.00 10.95
N TRP A 96 -32.59 10.18 12.00
CA TRP A 96 -32.58 8.71 11.88
C TRP A 96 -34.01 8.18 11.78
N THR A 97 -34.59 8.20 10.59
CA THR A 97 -35.92 7.65 10.32
C THR A 97 -35.89 6.14 10.12
N ALA A 98 -37.03 5.47 10.17
CA ALA A 98 -37.15 4.04 9.89
C ALA A 98 -36.67 3.70 8.46
N GLU A 99 -36.89 4.59 7.50
CA GLU A 99 -36.45 4.45 6.11
C GLU A 99 -34.92 4.50 6.02
N ILE A 100 -34.28 5.48 6.68
CA ILE A 100 -32.80 5.60 6.73
C ILE A 100 -32.20 4.40 7.45
N ALA A 101 -32.80 3.93 8.55
CA ALA A 101 -32.36 2.74 9.26
C ALA A 101 -32.38 1.49 8.35
N ALA A 102 -33.47 1.30 7.59
CA ALA A 102 -33.61 0.19 6.65
C ALA A 102 -32.57 0.27 5.51
N ALA A 103 -32.33 1.47 4.96
CA ALA A 103 -31.34 1.70 3.91
C ALA A 103 -29.91 1.36 4.40
N TRP A 104 -29.53 1.83 5.58
CA TRP A 104 -28.21 1.52 6.18
C TRP A 104 -28.06 0.04 6.52
N THR A 105 -29.10 -0.61 7.03
CA THR A 105 -29.09 -2.04 7.31
C THR A 105 -28.83 -2.84 6.04
N LYS A 106 -29.53 -2.48 4.95
CA LYS A 106 -29.33 -3.12 3.63
C LYS A 106 -27.92 -2.88 3.10
N ALA A 107 -27.44 -1.62 3.14
CA ALA A 107 -26.11 -1.27 2.67
C ALA A 107 -25.01 -2.01 3.44
N TYR A 108 -25.10 -2.02 4.78
CA TYR A 108 -24.16 -2.79 5.61
C TYR A 108 -24.21 -4.29 5.29
N GLY A 109 -25.40 -4.88 5.17
CA GLY A 109 -25.56 -6.29 4.83
C GLY A 109 -24.89 -6.65 3.50
N THR A 110 -25.03 -5.79 2.48
CA THR A 110 -24.38 -5.97 1.17
C THR A 110 -22.87 -5.92 1.30
N VAL A 111 -22.32 -4.90 1.96
CA VAL A 111 -20.87 -4.75 2.20
C VAL A 111 -20.32 -5.95 2.98
N ALA A 112 -20.98 -6.34 4.06
CA ALA A 112 -20.59 -7.49 4.88
C ALA A 112 -20.55 -8.79 4.05
N GLN A 113 -21.56 -9.03 3.21
CA GLN A 113 -21.62 -10.21 2.37
C GLN A 113 -20.46 -10.24 1.35
N VAL A 114 -20.15 -9.13 0.70
CA VAL A 114 -19.02 -9.04 -0.23
C VAL A 114 -17.71 -9.32 0.50
N MET A 115 -17.52 -8.76 1.70
CA MET A 115 -16.32 -8.98 2.49
C MET A 115 -16.18 -10.45 2.93
N ILE A 116 -17.28 -11.08 3.38
CA ILE A 116 -17.31 -12.49 3.81
C ILE A 116 -16.98 -13.39 2.63
N SER A 117 -17.69 -13.24 1.49
CA SER A 117 -17.45 -14.09 0.33
C SER A 117 -16.01 -13.98 -0.18
N ALA A 118 -15.45 -12.76 -0.23
CA ALA A 118 -14.07 -12.57 -0.65
C ALA A 118 -13.05 -13.17 0.34
N ALA A 119 -13.36 -13.17 1.63
CA ALA A 119 -12.52 -13.81 2.66
C ALA A 119 -12.57 -15.35 2.55
N GLU A 120 -13.74 -15.93 2.33
CA GLU A 120 -13.94 -17.39 2.17
C GLU A 120 -13.26 -17.91 0.89
N GLU A 121 -13.43 -17.20 -0.24
CA GLU A 121 -12.75 -17.53 -1.50
C GLU A 121 -11.23 -17.50 -1.33
N ASP A 122 -10.71 -16.51 -0.62
CA ASP A 122 -9.28 -16.36 -0.35
C ASP A 122 -8.75 -17.44 0.60
N GLU A 123 -9.55 -17.85 1.60
CA GLU A 123 -9.20 -18.91 2.55
C GLU A 123 -9.05 -20.27 1.88
N ALA A 124 -9.85 -20.54 0.85
CA ALA A 124 -9.80 -21.79 0.10
C ALA A 124 -8.47 -22.01 -0.65
N VAL A 125 -7.74 -20.91 -0.96
CA VAL A 125 -6.55 -20.96 -1.83
C VAL A 125 -5.25 -20.56 -1.14
N ARG A 126 -5.31 -19.82 -0.01
CA ARG A 126 -4.10 -19.35 0.67
C ARG A 126 -4.32 -19.06 2.16
N PRO A 127 -3.26 -19.10 2.99
CA PRO A 127 -3.34 -18.70 4.40
C PRO A 127 -3.62 -17.20 4.55
N ALA A 128 -4.11 -16.80 5.73
CA ALA A 128 -4.31 -15.38 6.06
C ALA A 128 -2.98 -14.65 6.32
N VAL A 129 -1.97 -15.37 6.81
CA VAL A 129 -0.69 -14.84 7.26
C VAL A 129 0.43 -15.82 6.95
N TRP A 130 1.60 -15.31 6.56
CA TRP A 130 2.84 -16.07 6.36
C TRP A 130 3.89 -15.64 7.37
N PRO A 131 4.28 -16.50 8.32
CA PRO A 131 5.50 -16.29 9.08
C PRO A 131 6.71 -16.26 8.15
N ALA A 132 7.62 -15.32 8.35
CA ALA A 132 8.79 -15.15 7.52
C ALA A 132 10.00 -14.76 8.37
N THR A 133 11.10 -15.52 8.23
CA THR A 133 12.33 -15.26 8.97
C THR A 133 13.19 -14.22 8.27
N VAL A 134 13.68 -13.24 9.00
CA VAL A 134 14.70 -12.29 8.51
C VAL A 134 15.99 -13.07 8.26
N VAL A 135 16.42 -13.14 6.99
CA VAL A 135 17.64 -13.87 6.57
C VAL A 135 18.79 -12.94 6.24
N HIS A 136 18.50 -11.67 5.95
CA HIS A 136 19.54 -10.67 5.69
C HIS A 136 19.03 -9.27 6.06
N ARG A 137 19.97 -8.42 6.53
CA ARG A 137 19.66 -7.02 6.87
C ARG A 137 20.87 -6.14 6.60
N VAL A 138 20.67 -5.04 5.87
CA VAL A 138 21.70 -4.04 5.58
C VAL A 138 21.19 -2.65 5.94
N SER A 139 21.97 -1.87 6.67
CA SER A 139 21.71 -0.44 6.85
C SER A 139 22.21 0.32 5.61
N ARG A 140 21.36 1.19 5.07
CA ARG A 140 21.69 2.01 3.90
C ARG A 140 21.95 3.48 4.25
N GLY A 141 22.03 3.80 5.54
CA GLY A 141 22.11 5.18 6.00
C GLY A 141 20.75 5.90 6.00
N HIS A 142 20.72 7.15 6.45
CA HIS A 142 19.53 8.03 6.44
C HIS A 142 18.25 7.39 7.00
N GLY A 143 18.39 6.52 8.01
CA GLY A 143 17.26 5.80 8.61
C GLY A 143 16.61 4.77 7.68
N ILE A 144 17.33 4.25 6.69
CA ILE A 144 16.85 3.21 5.77
C ILE A 144 17.56 1.88 6.07
N ALA A 145 16.79 0.80 6.07
CA ALA A 145 17.29 -0.57 6.07
C ALA A 145 16.67 -1.38 4.94
N GLU A 146 17.48 -2.22 4.31
CA GLU A 146 17.02 -3.33 3.48
C GLU A 146 16.90 -4.57 4.35
N ILE A 147 15.74 -5.20 4.31
CA ILE A 147 15.41 -6.39 5.10
C ILE A 147 14.94 -7.47 4.16
N THR A 148 15.70 -8.57 4.09
CA THR A 148 15.30 -9.74 3.31
C THR A 148 14.75 -10.80 4.25
N VAL A 149 13.56 -11.30 3.91
CA VAL A 149 12.88 -12.35 4.65
C VAL A 149 12.65 -13.58 3.79
N ARG A 150 12.60 -14.75 4.43
CA ARG A 150 12.19 -16.00 3.81
C ARG A 150 10.89 -16.48 4.46
N PRO A 151 9.78 -16.51 3.73
CA PRO A 151 8.52 -17.07 4.21
C PRO A 151 8.69 -18.59 4.50
N HIS A 152 7.98 -19.07 5.52
CA HIS A 152 8.02 -20.49 5.89
C HIS A 152 7.20 -21.39 4.96
N MET A 153 6.38 -20.78 4.10
CA MET A 153 5.55 -21.45 3.09
C MET A 153 5.68 -20.71 1.77
N PRO A 154 5.35 -21.34 0.62
CA PRO A 154 5.36 -20.67 -0.67
C PRO A 154 4.57 -19.36 -0.64
N TYR A 155 5.18 -18.29 -1.13
CA TYR A 155 4.60 -16.96 -1.17
C TYR A 155 4.64 -16.44 -2.60
N ALA A 156 3.51 -16.59 -3.31
CA ALA A 156 3.38 -16.12 -4.69
C ALA A 156 3.02 -14.63 -4.72
N TYR A 157 3.78 -13.83 -5.43
CA TYR A 157 3.53 -12.40 -5.65
C TYR A 157 4.01 -11.98 -7.04
N ALA A 158 3.57 -10.82 -7.51
CA ALA A 158 4.08 -10.18 -8.71
C ALA A 158 5.00 -8.99 -8.34
N ALA A 159 6.01 -8.75 -9.16
CA ALA A 159 6.87 -7.57 -9.02
C ALA A 159 6.03 -6.29 -9.06
N GLY A 160 6.31 -5.36 -8.14
CA GLY A 160 5.57 -4.12 -7.94
C GLY A 160 4.50 -4.20 -6.84
N GLN A 161 4.09 -5.38 -6.42
CA GLN A 161 3.14 -5.55 -5.31
C GLN A 161 3.75 -5.19 -3.95
N TYR A 162 2.87 -4.91 -3.00
CA TYR A 162 3.21 -4.67 -1.60
C TYR A 162 2.55 -5.73 -0.68
N VAL A 163 3.05 -5.82 0.53
CA VAL A 163 2.51 -6.69 1.57
C VAL A 163 2.36 -5.94 2.88
N SER A 164 1.42 -6.35 3.71
CA SER A 164 1.38 -5.87 5.09
C SER A 164 2.33 -6.68 5.96
N VAL A 165 3.08 -5.99 6.81
CA VAL A 165 4.07 -6.59 7.73
C VAL A 165 3.70 -6.24 9.16
N GLU A 166 3.70 -7.25 10.02
CA GLU A 166 3.62 -7.15 11.47
C GLU A 166 4.93 -7.61 12.10
N THR A 167 5.33 -6.93 13.16
CA THR A 167 6.55 -7.28 13.91
C THR A 167 6.23 -7.84 15.29
N PRO A 168 7.08 -8.70 15.88
CA PRO A 168 6.84 -9.24 17.22
C PRO A 168 6.82 -8.17 18.31
N TRP A 169 7.42 -7.02 18.07
CA TRP A 169 7.48 -5.92 19.04
C TRP A 169 6.20 -5.06 19.06
N TRP A 170 5.39 -5.13 18.01
CA TRP A 170 4.17 -4.35 17.88
C TRP A 170 3.02 -5.20 17.34
N PRO A 171 2.51 -6.15 18.12
CA PRO A 171 1.43 -7.04 17.68
C PRO A 171 0.17 -6.24 17.32
N LYS A 172 -0.54 -6.75 16.30
CA LYS A 172 -1.75 -6.14 15.70
C LYS A 172 -1.51 -4.78 15.04
N ARG A 173 -0.24 -4.40 14.81
CA ARG A 173 0.14 -3.17 14.08
C ARG A 173 0.77 -3.52 12.76
N TRP A 174 -0.03 -3.63 11.74
CA TRP A 174 0.40 -3.89 10.37
C TRP A 174 0.78 -2.61 9.63
N ARG A 175 1.81 -2.68 8.77
CA ARG A 175 2.21 -1.60 7.86
C ARG A 175 2.55 -2.20 6.51
N TYR A 176 2.20 -1.45 5.45
CA TYR A 176 2.45 -1.88 4.08
C TYR A 176 3.87 -1.54 3.65
N TYR A 177 4.52 -2.50 2.99
CA TYR A 177 5.82 -2.36 2.37
C TYR A 177 5.81 -3.02 1.01
N SER A 178 6.26 -2.27 -0.01
CA SER A 178 6.45 -2.82 -1.35
C SER A 178 7.61 -3.82 -1.35
N VAL A 179 7.45 -4.91 -2.11
CA VAL A 179 8.53 -5.87 -2.31
C VAL A 179 9.53 -5.28 -3.31
N ALA A 180 10.81 -5.30 -2.94
CA ALA A 180 11.89 -4.63 -3.67
C ALA A 180 12.61 -5.52 -4.69
N ASN A 181 12.15 -6.75 -4.88
CA ASN A 181 12.70 -7.69 -5.88
C ASN A 181 11.57 -8.37 -6.66
N ALA A 182 11.87 -8.78 -7.89
CA ALA A 182 11.03 -9.73 -8.61
C ALA A 182 11.00 -11.09 -7.88
N PRO A 183 10.00 -11.95 -8.14
CA PRO A 183 9.98 -13.32 -7.61
C PRO A 183 11.27 -14.07 -7.91
N ARG A 184 11.89 -14.65 -6.87
CA ARG A 184 13.16 -15.37 -6.91
C ARG A 184 12.97 -16.86 -6.65
N GLU A 185 13.86 -17.67 -7.17
CA GLU A 185 13.85 -19.12 -6.97
C GLU A 185 14.06 -19.51 -5.49
N ASP A 186 14.81 -18.71 -4.72
CA ASP A 186 15.04 -18.92 -3.29
C ASP A 186 13.84 -18.51 -2.41
N GLY A 187 12.79 -17.98 -3.02
CA GLY A 187 11.55 -17.56 -2.37
C GLY A 187 11.70 -16.36 -1.44
N THR A 188 12.82 -15.63 -1.47
CA THR A 188 13.03 -14.48 -0.59
C THR A 188 12.34 -13.20 -1.07
N LEU A 189 11.86 -12.40 -0.11
CA LEU A 189 11.35 -11.05 -0.33
C LEU A 189 12.28 -10.04 0.35
N THR A 190 12.55 -8.94 -0.33
CA THR A 190 13.32 -7.83 0.22
C THR A 190 12.43 -6.60 0.38
N PHE A 191 12.55 -5.91 1.51
CA PHE A 191 11.85 -4.66 1.81
C PHE A 191 12.86 -3.53 2.01
N HIS A 192 12.56 -2.36 1.48
CA HIS A 192 13.27 -1.12 1.78
C HIS A 192 12.44 -0.32 2.77
N VAL A 193 12.90 -0.24 4.00
CA VAL A 193 12.17 0.38 5.11
C VAL A 193 12.86 1.65 5.55
N ARG A 194 12.14 2.78 5.54
CA ARG A 194 12.59 4.03 6.17
C ARG A 194 11.93 4.17 7.54
N ALA A 195 12.72 4.45 8.57
CA ALA A 195 12.19 4.81 9.88
C ALA A 195 11.48 6.17 9.80
N VAL A 196 10.20 6.17 10.16
CA VAL A 196 9.40 7.40 10.24
C VAL A 196 9.38 7.89 11.69
N ALA A 197 9.48 9.19 11.89
CA ALA A 197 9.38 9.78 13.24
C ALA A 197 8.07 9.36 13.92
N GLY A 198 8.15 8.80 15.13
CA GLY A 198 7.00 8.24 15.86
C GLY A 198 6.46 6.91 15.27
N GLY A 199 7.02 6.41 14.18
CA GLY A 199 6.61 5.16 13.55
C GLY A 199 7.09 3.93 14.31
N SER A 200 6.16 3.23 14.99
CA SER A 200 6.50 2.07 15.82
C SER A 200 7.04 0.89 15.02
N VAL A 201 6.37 0.51 13.92
CA VAL A 201 6.74 -0.65 13.09
C VAL A 201 7.99 -0.35 12.26
N SER A 202 8.02 0.77 11.54
CA SER A 202 9.19 1.15 10.72
C SER A 202 10.44 1.38 11.59
N GLY A 203 10.28 2.04 12.76
CA GLY A 203 11.38 2.22 13.72
C GLY A 203 11.90 0.89 14.26
N ALA A 204 11.03 -0.08 14.56
CA ALA A 204 11.43 -1.41 14.99
C ALA A 204 12.18 -2.18 13.89
N LEU A 205 11.64 -2.18 12.67
CA LEU A 205 12.30 -2.84 11.52
C LEU A 205 13.69 -2.26 11.25
N VAL A 206 13.85 -0.93 11.28
CA VAL A 206 15.13 -0.28 11.01
C VAL A 206 16.14 -0.44 12.14
N ASN A 207 15.69 -0.35 13.41
CA ASN A 207 16.62 -0.22 14.55
C ASN A 207 16.74 -1.49 15.41
N ARG A 208 15.78 -2.42 15.33
CA ARG A 208 15.72 -3.60 16.21
C ARG A 208 15.84 -4.93 15.48
N ALA A 209 15.29 -5.02 14.25
CA ALA A 209 15.27 -6.27 13.50
C ALA A 209 16.69 -6.84 13.30
N VAL A 210 16.86 -8.12 13.55
CA VAL A 210 18.09 -8.88 13.31
C VAL A 210 17.80 -10.16 12.56
N VAL A 211 18.83 -10.76 11.97
CA VAL A 211 18.71 -12.07 11.31
C VAL A 211 18.23 -13.10 12.34
N GLY A 212 17.23 -13.89 11.97
CA GLY A 212 16.56 -14.86 12.81
C GLY A 212 15.21 -14.40 13.38
N ASP A 213 14.91 -13.10 13.38
CA ASP A 213 13.59 -12.61 13.79
C ASP A 213 12.51 -13.11 12.84
N VAL A 214 11.31 -13.38 13.38
CA VAL A 214 10.16 -13.80 12.60
C VAL A 214 9.15 -12.66 12.49
N LEU A 215 8.89 -12.24 11.27
CA LEU A 215 7.85 -11.27 10.91
C LEU A 215 6.60 -12.01 10.43
N GLN A 216 5.45 -11.35 10.50
CA GLN A 216 4.23 -11.85 9.89
C GLN A 216 3.94 -11.06 8.61
N LEU A 217 3.70 -11.74 7.51
CA LEU A 217 3.34 -11.14 6.22
C LEU A 217 1.86 -11.41 5.94
N GLY A 218 1.11 -10.37 5.55
CA GLY A 218 -0.22 -10.54 4.96
C GLY A 218 -0.13 -10.97 3.50
N PRO A 219 -1.26 -11.16 2.82
CA PRO A 219 -1.28 -11.48 1.41
C PRO A 219 -0.66 -10.37 0.55
N PRO A 220 -0.11 -10.69 -0.64
CA PRO A 220 0.35 -9.70 -1.60
C PRO A 220 -0.84 -8.92 -2.15
N MET A 221 -0.67 -7.62 -2.32
CA MET A 221 -1.68 -6.67 -2.75
C MET A 221 -1.08 -5.65 -3.72
N GLY A 222 -1.93 -4.88 -4.39
CA GLY A 222 -1.54 -3.83 -5.33
C GLY A 222 -1.58 -4.29 -6.79
N ASP A 223 -1.92 -3.33 -7.66
CA ASP A 223 -2.08 -3.55 -9.09
C ASP A 223 -0.95 -2.90 -9.91
N MET A 224 0.08 -2.37 -9.23
CA MET A 224 1.24 -1.75 -9.88
C MET A 224 2.20 -2.80 -10.43
N THR A 225 1.74 -3.64 -11.35
CA THR A 225 2.48 -4.76 -11.92
C THR A 225 2.68 -4.59 -13.43
N LEU A 226 3.68 -5.26 -14.02
CA LEU A 226 3.87 -5.20 -15.48
C LEU A 226 2.72 -5.79 -16.29
N ASP A 227 1.86 -6.60 -15.67
CA ASP A 227 0.68 -7.17 -16.35
C ASP A 227 -0.44 -6.14 -16.51
N ALA A 228 -0.41 -5.05 -15.72
CA ALA A 228 -1.28 -3.89 -15.90
C ALA A 228 -0.89 -3.02 -17.11
N ALA A 229 0.36 -3.17 -17.59
CA ALA A 229 0.89 -2.41 -18.72
C ALA A 229 0.64 -3.14 -20.05
N ALA A 230 0.48 -2.37 -21.15
CA ALA A 230 0.37 -2.95 -22.47
C ALA A 230 1.67 -3.68 -22.87
N HIS A 231 1.57 -4.89 -23.42
CA HIS A 231 2.71 -5.78 -23.66
C HIS A 231 3.86 -5.19 -24.51
N HIS A 232 3.58 -4.18 -25.32
CA HIS A 232 4.55 -3.59 -26.26
C HIS A 232 4.90 -2.13 -25.97
N SER A 233 4.36 -1.52 -24.92
CA SER A 233 4.69 -0.14 -24.56
C SER A 233 6.07 -0.05 -23.92
N GLU A 234 6.78 1.04 -24.20
CA GLU A 234 7.94 1.44 -23.42
C GLU A 234 7.53 1.80 -21.99
N LEU A 235 8.44 1.73 -21.05
CA LEU A 235 8.18 1.98 -19.64
C LEU A 235 8.84 3.27 -19.17
N LEU A 236 8.06 4.10 -18.48
CA LEU A 236 8.55 5.19 -17.66
C LEU A 236 8.38 4.81 -16.19
N LEU A 237 9.48 4.63 -15.49
CA LEU A 237 9.52 4.31 -14.07
C LEU A 237 9.99 5.53 -13.29
N VAL A 238 9.29 5.89 -12.24
CA VAL A 238 9.60 7.10 -11.45
C VAL A 238 9.62 6.73 -9.97
N ALA A 239 10.74 6.96 -9.30
CA ALA A 239 10.95 6.60 -7.91
C ALA A 239 11.45 7.77 -7.06
N GLY A 240 10.96 7.86 -5.82
CA GLY A 240 11.48 8.76 -4.80
C GLY A 240 11.73 8.07 -3.47
N GLY A 241 12.93 8.21 -2.92
CA GLY A 241 13.31 7.58 -1.66
C GLY A 241 13.07 6.06 -1.67
N THR A 242 12.42 5.52 -0.62
CA THR A 242 12.09 4.08 -0.56
C THR A 242 11.03 3.62 -1.57
N GLY A 243 10.39 4.54 -2.29
CA GLY A 243 9.59 4.22 -3.47
C GLY A 243 10.40 3.54 -4.59
N LEU A 244 11.73 3.57 -4.50
CA LEU A 244 12.58 2.74 -5.35
C LEU A 244 12.32 1.23 -5.19
N ALA A 245 11.78 0.76 -4.07
CA ALA A 245 11.55 -0.66 -3.82
C ALA A 245 10.71 -1.34 -4.92
N PRO A 246 9.42 -0.96 -5.16
CA PRO A 246 8.61 -1.59 -6.19
C PRO A 246 9.16 -1.32 -7.61
N ILE A 247 9.75 -0.17 -7.83
CA ILE A 247 10.34 0.20 -9.13
C ILE A 247 11.54 -0.71 -9.46
N ARG A 248 12.41 -1.00 -8.49
CA ARG A 248 13.49 -1.97 -8.64
C ARG A 248 12.95 -3.38 -8.98
N ALA A 249 11.90 -3.80 -8.28
CA ALA A 249 11.25 -5.08 -8.57
C ALA A 249 10.75 -5.16 -10.01
N LEU A 250 10.13 -4.08 -10.53
CA LEU A 250 9.69 -4.00 -11.92
C LEU A 250 10.85 -4.07 -12.90
N VAL A 251 11.98 -3.39 -12.63
CA VAL A 251 13.18 -3.47 -13.48
C VAL A 251 13.76 -4.91 -13.48
N GLU A 252 13.85 -5.56 -12.30
CA GLU A 252 14.27 -6.97 -12.21
C GLU A 252 13.31 -7.89 -12.99
N GLU A 253 12.01 -7.62 -12.97
CA GLU A 253 11.01 -8.38 -13.72
C GLU A 253 11.13 -8.19 -15.24
N VAL A 254 11.41 -6.96 -15.72
CA VAL A 254 11.71 -6.71 -17.14
C VAL A 254 12.93 -7.52 -17.57
N ALA A 255 14.01 -7.54 -16.76
CA ALA A 255 15.19 -8.34 -17.03
C ALA A 255 14.87 -9.85 -17.09
N ARG A 256 14.08 -10.35 -16.15
CA ARG A 256 13.63 -11.75 -16.08
C ARG A 256 12.79 -12.16 -17.28
N ARG A 257 11.98 -11.24 -17.82
CA ARG A 257 11.18 -11.44 -19.05
C ARG A 257 11.99 -11.25 -20.35
N GLY A 258 13.31 -11.11 -20.29
CA GLY A 258 14.20 -11.04 -21.44
C GLY A 258 14.57 -9.63 -21.90
N GLY A 259 14.13 -8.56 -21.22
CA GLY A 259 14.56 -7.18 -21.49
C GLY A 259 14.16 -6.61 -22.85
N HIS A 260 13.01 -6.99 -23.38
CA HIS A 260 12.58 -6.55 -24.74
C HIS A 260 11.91 -5.16 -24.76
N ARG A 261 11.79 -4.48 -23.61
CA ARG A 261 11.13 -3.17 -23.49
C ARG A 261 12.17 -2.13 -23.10
N GLN A 262 12.12 -0.96 -23.73
CA GLN A 262 12.91 0.19 -23.27
C GLN A 262 12.34 0.72 -21.97
N VAL A 263 13.21 1.00 -21.02
CA VAL A 263 12.86 1.48 -19.68
C VAL A 263 13.60 2.78 -19.39
N GLN A 264 12.86 3.84 -19.14
CA GLN A 264 13.36 5.11 -18.65
C GLN A 264 13.08 5.18 -17.14
N LEU A 265 14.12 5.17 -16.32
CA LEU A 265 14.00 5.28 -14.85
C LEU A 265 14.45 6.66 -14.39
N PHE A 266 13.53 7.35 -13.70
CA PHE A 266 13.81 8.63 -13.04
C PHE A 266 13.85 8.43 -11.52
N LEU A 267 14.95 8.88 -10.90
CA LEU A 267 15.16 8.85 -9.46
C LEU A 267 15.11 10.27 -8.90
N GLY A 268 14.12 10.56 -8.05
CA GLY A 268 13.93 11.87 -7.41
C GLY A 268 14.41 11.87 -5.97
N ALA A 269 15.11 12.95 -5.58
CA ALA A 269 15.48 13.25 -4.20
C ALA A 269 15.50 14.77 -3.99
N ARG A 270 15.50 15.21 -2.72
CA ARG A 270 15.71 16.62 -2.40
C ARG A 270 17.18 16.98 -2.43
N THR A 271 18.03 16.10 -1.92
CA THR A 271 19.47 16.26 -1.89
C THR A 271 20.18 15.05 -2.51
N GLY A 272 21.42 15.21 -2.97
CA GLY A 272 22.21 14.09 -3.51
C GLY A 272 22.44 12.98 -2.49
N ALA A 273 22.58 13.33 -1.22
CA ALA A 273 22.70 12.35 -0.13
C ALA A 273 21.44 11.49 0.07
N GLU A 274 20.29 11.98 -0.35
CA GLU A 274 19.01 11.25 -0.31
C GLU A 274 18.76 10.38 -1.54
N LEU A 275 19.62 10.42 -2.57
CA LEU A 275 19.57 9.53 -3.74
C LEU A 275 19.92 8.10 -3.35
N TYR A 276 19.00 7.48 -2.66
CA TYR A 276 19.12 6.13 -2.16
C TYR A 276 19.07 5.10 -3.30
N GLY A 277 20.01 4.13 -3.26
CA GLY A 277 20.02 2.99 -4.20
C GLY A 277 20.41 3.33 -5.65
N VAL A 278 20.83 4.57 -5.94
CA VAL A 278 21.22 5.01 -7.29
C VAL A 278 22.34 4.16 -7.86
N ASP A 279 23.37 3.85 -7.06
CA ASP A 279 24.52 3.04 -7.49
C ASP A 279 24.12 1.61 -7.89
N ASP A 280 23.17 1.01 -7.18
CA ASP A 280 22.64 -0.32 -7.50
C ASP A 280 21.94 -0.29 -8.87
N MET A 281 21.14 0.75 -9.12
CA MET A 281 20.44 0.93 -10.39
C MET A 281 21.38 1.24 -11.53
N LEU A 282 22.42 2.06 -11.32
CA LEU A 282 23.46 2.33 -12.32
C LEU A 282 24.21 1.05 -12.70
N ARG A 283 24.55 0.19 -11.73
CA ARG A 283 25.14 -1.13 -12.02
C ARG A 283 24.20 -2.03 -12.83
N MET A 284 22.89 -1.93 -12.64
CA MET A 284 21.93 -2.63 -13.49
C MET A 284 21.91 -2.08 -14.92
N ALA A 285 21.92 -0.75 -15.08
CA ALA A 285 21.96 -0.12 -16.41
C ALA A 285 23.22 -0.48 -17.20
N GLN A 286 24.37 -0.64 -16.54
CA GLN A 286 25.61 -1.12 -17.20
C GLN A 286 25.48 -2.53 -17.79
N ARG A 287 24.61 -3.36 -17.23
CA ARG A 287 24.36 -4.73 -17.69
C ARG A 287 23.20 -4.86 -18.68
N HIS A 288 22.35 -3.84 -18.75
CA HIS A 288 21.11 -3.89 -19.50
C HIS A 288 20.93 -2.63 -20.35
N HIS A 289 21.28 -2.73 -21.65
CA HIS A 289 21.21 -1.63 -22.62
C HIS A 289 19.81 -1.02 -22.83
N TRP A 290 18.76 -1.75 -22.45
CA TRP A 290 17.38 -1.29 -22.48
C TRP A 290 17.00 -0.38 -21.29
N LEU A 291 17.87 -0.26 -20.26
CA LEU A 291 17.60 0.54 -19.05
C LEU A 291 18.42 1.83 -19.09
N THR A 292 17.72 2.96 -19.11
CA THR A 292 18.31 4.31 -18.98
C THR A 292 17.91 4.92 -17.65
N ILE A 293 18.88 5.50 -16.91
CA ILE A 293 18.64 6.11 -15.60
C ILE A 293 18.94 7.61 -15.65
N ARG A 294 18.03 8.38 -15.06
CA ARG A 294 18.19 9.81 -14.83
C ARG A 294 17.85 10.14 -13.38
N GLY A 295 18.56 11.11 -12.81
CA GLY A 295 18.28 11.61 -11.47
C GLY A 295 17.76 13.03 -11.51
N ALA A 296 16.93 13.38 -10.52
CA ALA A 296 16.43 14.72 -10.25
C ALA A 296 16.72 15.06 -8.78
N VAL A 297 17.38 16.20 -8.53
CA VAL A 297 17.66 16.70 -7.18
C VAL A 297 17.15 18.13 -7.08
N SER A 298 16.17 18.38 -6.19
CA SER A 298 15.41 19.63 -6.16
C SER A 298 16.04 20.74 -5.33
N ASP A 299 16.68 20.41 -4.21
CA ASP A 299 17.03 21.39 -3.18
C ASP A 299 18.51 21.77 -3.18
N GLU A 300 19.34 21.07 -3.97
CA GLU A 300 20.76 21.38 -4.09
C GLU A 300 21.30 21.09 -5.49
N TYR A 301 22.44 21.72 -5.81
CA TYR A 301 23.18 21.39 -7.02
C TYR A 301 23.94 20.08 -6.83
N THR A 302 23.57 19.07 -7.60
CA THR A 302 24.27 17.79 -7.66
C THR A 302 24.72 17.56 -9.11
N PRO A 303 26.04 17.38 -9.40
CA PRO A 303 26.51 17.15 -10.76
C PRO A 303 25.81 15.95 -11.42
N GLY A 304 25.24 16.18 -12.60
CA GLY A 304 24.51 15.15 -13.36
C GLY A 304 23.03 14.99 -12.96
N PHE A 305 22.58 15.65 -11.88
CA PHE A 305 21.20 15.57 -11.40
C PHE A 305 20.68 16.98 -11.10
N ARG A 306 19.75 17.49 -11.92
CA ARG A 306 19.27 18.87 -11.79
C ARG A 306 17.74 18.93 -11.81
N GLY A 307 17.22 19.90 -11.05
CA GLY A 307 15.82 20.25 -11.07
C GLY A 307 14.91 19.30 -10.27
N SER A 308 13.69 19.72 -10.13
CA SER A 308 12.65 18.88 -9.54
C SER A 308 12.25 17.76 -10.52
N LEU A 309 11.73 16.66 -9.97
CA LEU A 309 11.31 15.54 -10.79
C LEU A 309 10.27 15.91 -11.87
N PRO A 310 9.24 16.75 -11.60
CA PRO A 310 8.32 17.23 -12.64
C PRO A 310 9.02 17.99 -13.78
N GLU A 311 9.99 18.85 -13.46
CA GLU A 311 10.75 19.61 -14.48
C GLU A 311 11.57 18.67 -15.37
N VAL A 312 12.26 17.71 -14.77
CA VAL A 312 13.06 16.73 -15.51
C VAL A 312 12.17 15.81 -16.37
N LEU A 313 11.01 15.40 -15.86
CA LEU A 313 10.06 14.64 -16.65
C LEU A 313 9.52 15.42 -17.85
N ALA A 314 9.25 16.71 -17.69
CA ALA A 314 8.81 17.57 -18.78
C ALA A 314 9.91 17.78 -19.84
N GLU A 315 11.17 17.93 -19.41
CA GLU A 315 12.33 18.15 -20.30
C GLU A 315 12.57 16.95 -21.23
N TYR A 316 12.43 15.73 -20.72
CA TYR A 316 12.73 14.50 -21.47
C TYR A 316 11.51 13.87 -22.16
N GLY A 317 10.31 14.45 -22.00
CA GLY A 317 9.10 13.97 -22.66
C GLY A 317 9.14 14.11 -24.19
N PRO A 318 8.08 13.75 -24.89
CA PRO A 318 6.76 13.36 -24.35
C PRO A 318 6.64 11.88 -23.95
N TRP A 319 5.71 11.59 -23.01
CA TRP A 319 5.54 10.25 -22.43
C TRP A 319 4.20 9.57 -22.77
N TYR A 320 3.44 10.11 -23.73
CA TYR A 320 2.08 9.66 -24.06
C TYR A 320 2.00 8.20 -24.60
N GLN A 321 3.14 7.64 -25.03
CA GLN A 321 3.21 6.25 -25.50
C GLN A 321 3.70 5.26 -24.45
N HIS A 322 4.15 5.74 -23.28
CA HIS A 322 4.69 4.91 -22.21
C HIS A 322 3.60 4.44 -21.26
N ASP A 323 3.80 3.27 -20.68
CA ASP A 323 3.15 2.91 -19.43
C ASP A 323 4.03 3.40 -18.28
N VAL A 324 3.41 4.15 -17.38
CA VAL A 324 4.10 4.89 -16.33
C VAL A 324 3.85 4.26 -14.98
N PHE A 325 4.92 4.04 -14.19
CA PHE A 325 4.83 3.55 -12.83
C PHE A 325 5.47 4.56 -11.88
N LEU A 326 4.68 5.08 -10.92
CA LEU A 326 5.10 6.11 -9.97
C LEU A 326 5.13 5.53 -8.55
N SER A 327 6.23 5.71 -7.83
CA SER A 327 6.32 5.32 -6.43
C SER A 327 7.24 6.25 -5.62
N GLY A 328 6.75 6.73 -4.48
CA GLY A 328 7.49 7.65 -3.62
C GLY A 328 6.59 8.45 -2.68
N PRO A 329 7.07 9.57 -2.14
CA PRO A 329 6.25 10.46 -1.32
C PRO A 329 5.00 10.95 -2.06
N ALA A 330 3.87 11.05 -1.36
CA ALA A 330 2.57 11.39 -1.96
C ALA A 330 2.62 12.66 -2.82
N GLN A 331 3.24 13.71 -2.31
CA GLN A 331 3.35 14.98 -3.04
C GLN A 331 4.12 14.81 -4.37
N MET A 332 5.18 14.00 -4.38
CA MET A 332 5.94 13.70 -5.60
C MET A 332 5.07 12.93 -6.61
N VAL A 333 4.33 11.92 -6.15
CA VAL A 333 3.44 11.12 -7.02
C VAL A 333 2.35 12.01 -7.63
N VAL A 334 1.73 12.88 -6.82
CA VAL A 334 0.70 13.83 -7.29
C VAL A 334 1.28 14.77 -8.35
N SER A 335 2.40 15.45 -8.07
CA SER A 335 3.02 16.39 -8.99
C SER A 335 3.50 15.72 -10.29
N ALA A 336 4.10 14.52 -10.20
CA ALA A 336 4.52 13.78 -11.37
C ALA A 336 3.32 13.36 -12.25
N ARG A 337 2.24 12.88 -11.62
CA ARG A 337 1.01 12.54 -12.33
C ARG A 337 0.38 13.72 -13.05
N GLU A 338 0.31 14.88 -12.39
CA GLU A 338 -0.20 16.11 -13.00
C GLU A 338 0.64 16.51 -14.20
N THR A 339 1.97 16.55 -14.08
CA THR A 339 2.89 16.87 -15.17
C THR A 339 2.71 15.92 -16.36
N LEU A 340 2.64 14.62 -16.11
CA LEU A 340 2.45 13.61 -17.14
C LEU A 340 1.10 13.72 -17.84
N THR A 341 0.03 13.98 -17.08
CA THR A 341 -1.32 14.17 -17.64
C THR A 341 -1.38 15.42 -18.50
N LEU A 342 -0.80 16.53 -18.05
CA LEU A 342 -0.70 17.78 -18.82
C LEU A 342 0.14 17.62 -20.09
N SER A 343 1.12 16.72 -20.09
CA SER A 343 1.95 16.36 -21.24
C SER A 343 1.29 15.32 -22.17
N GLY A 344 0.02 14.98 -21.95
CA GLY A 344 -0.78 14.09 -22.80
C GLY A 344 -0.71 12.61 -22.48
N THR A 345 -0.09 12.20 -21.36
CA THR A 345 -0.15 10.79 -20.91
C THR A 345 -1.55 10.49 -20.38
N ARG A 346 -2.14 9.41 -20.88
CA ARG A 346 -3.49 9.00 -20.47
C ARG A 346 -3.50 8.50 -19.03
N PRO A 347 -4.51 8.88 -18.21
CA PRO A 347 -4.60 8.46 -16.81
C PRO A 347 -4.60 6.94 -16.59
N ASP A 348 -5.19 6.17 -17.53
CA ASP A 348 -5.24 4.70 -17.49
C ASP A 348 -3.87 4.03 -17.75
N ARG A 349 -2.87 4.79 -18.19
CA ARG A 349 -1.49 4.35 -18.35
C ARG A 349 -0.57 4.77 -17.19
N ILE A 350 -1.10 5.45 -16.17
CA ILE A 350 -0.33 5.90 -15.02
C ILE A 350 -0.69 5.03 -13.81
N HIS A 351 0.23 4.15 -13.42
CA HIS A 351 0.07 3.17 -12.35
C HIS A 351 0.81 3.64 -11.09
N TYR A 352 0.15 3.60 -9.95
CA TYR A 352 0.73 3.91 -8.64
C TYR A 352 -0.13 3.33 -7.52
N ASP A 353 0.52 2.98 -6.41
CA ASP A 353 -0.20 2.59 -5.20
C ASP A 353 -0.46 3.83 -4.34
N PRO A 354 -1.71 4.13 -4.00
CA PRO A 354 -2.08 5.35 -3.28
C PRO A 354 -1.87 5.22 -1.75
N PHE A 355 -0.65 4.89 -1.29
CA PHE A 355 -0.35 4.64 0.14
C PHE A 355 -0.74 5.77 1.09
N ASP A 356 -0.73 7.02 0.63
CA ASP A 356 -1.11 8.20 1.41
C ASP A 356 -2.51 8.73 1.06
N THR A 357 -3.24 8.05 0.16
CA THR A 357 -4.65 8.39 -0.06
C THR A 357 -5.52 7.71 1.00
N PRO A 358 -6.71 8.26 1.28
CA PRO A 358 -7.64 7.69 2.27
C PRO A 358 -7.96 6.20 2.05
N VAL A 359 -7.77 5.68 0.83
CA VAL A 359 -8.11 4.30 0.46
C VAL A 359 -7.19 3.27 1.13
N LEU A 360 -5.86 3.42 1.02
CA LEU A 360 -4.92 2.45 1.61
C LEU A 360 -4.59 2.75 3.08
N SER A 361 -4.70 3.99 3.50
CA SER A 361 -4.62 4.29 4.93
C SER A 361 -5.85 3.83 5.71
N ALA A 362 -6.92 3.41 5.03
CA ALA A 362 -8.09 2.76 5.62
C ALA A 362 -7.90 1.23 5.76
N LEU A 363 -7.03 0.62 4.96
CA LEU A 363 -6.60 -0.77 5.09
C LEU A 363 -5.45 -0.86 6.11
#